data_4e03f35649005fdb165a3072798b8873
#
_entry.id   4e03f35649005fdb165a3072798b8873
#
_cell.length_a   1.000
_cell.length_b   1.000
_cell.length_c   1.000
_cell.angle_alpha   90.00
_cell.angle_beta   90.00
_cell.angle_gamma   90.00
#
_symmetry.space_group_name_H-M   'P 1'
#
loop_
_entity.id
_entity.type
_entity.pdbx_description
1 polymer ?
#
loop_
_entity_poly.entity_id
_entity_poly.type
_entity_poly.pdbx_seq_one_letter_code
_entity_poly.pdbx_strand_id
1 'polypeptide(L)'
;YCETQGLQMALISESPSEIGGYKEVVLRVVGPRAYGLLRFESGGHRVQRVPATETQGRIHTSACTVAVMPEPDESQAIEINPADLRIDTYRASGAGGQHINKTDSAVRITHIPTGTVAECQDDRSQHRNRAKAMQVLVARIQEAERNKRAPAEAAQRTGPIGSGDRSDRIRTYNYPQGRLTDHRINLTLYKLTSIMEGDLQEVIHQLQLARGAELMAALEQANT
;
A
#
# COMPACT_ATOMS: atom_id res chain seq x y z
N TYR A 1 -4.40 -20.07 -6.65
CA TYR A 1 -4.57 -20.06 -5.18
C TYR A 1 -5.72 -19.15 -4.75
N CYS A 2 -5.81 -17.92 -5.24
CA CYS A 2 -6.90 -17.00 -4.88
C CYS A 2 -8.27 -17.59 -5.21
N GLU A 3 -8.42 -18.22 -6.37
CA GLU A 3 -9.66 -18.89 -6.78
C GLU A 3 -10.03 -20.03 -5.84
N THR A 4 -9.05 -20.87 -5.45
CA THR A 4 -9.29 -21.99 -4.51
C THR A 4 -9.66 -21.53 -3.11
N GLN A 5 -9.26 -20.33 -2.71
CA GLN A 5 -9.60 -19.72 -1.42
C GLN A 5 -10.85 -18.82 -1.49
N GLY A 6 -11.51 -18.72 -2.64
CA GLY A 6 -12.67 -17.86 -2.86
C GLY A 6 -12.33 -16.36 -2.78
N LEU A 7 -11.10 -15.99 -3.05
CA LEU A 7 -10.65 -14.60 -3.11
C LEU A 7 -10.87 -14.05 -4.53
N GLN A 8 -11.38 -12.83 -4.61
CA GLN A 8 -11.52 -12.11 -5.88
C GLN A 8 -10.22 -11.39 -6.22
N MET A 9 -9.78 -11.51 -7.47
CA MET A 9 -8.56 -10.88 -7.96
C MET A 9 -8.88 -9.97 -9.14
N ALA A 10 -8.37 -8.74 -9.10
CA ALA A 10 -8.49 -7.77 -10.18
C ALA A 10 -7.10 -7.23 -10.54
N LEU A 11 -6.84 -7.14 -11.85
CA LEU A 11 -5.65 -6.51 -12.38
C LEU A 11 -5.83 -4.98 -12.32
N ILE A 12 -4.93 -4.29 -11.63
CA ILE A 12 -4.92 -2.82 -11.53
C ILE A 12 -4.02 -2.21 -12.61
N SER A 13 -2.79 -2.73 -12.72
CA SER A 13 -1.86 -2.29 -13.77
C SER A 13 -0.87 -3.40 -14.11
N GLU A 14 -0.37 -3.35 -15.33
CA GLU A 14 0.68 -4.23 -15.80
C GLU A 14 1.66 -3.48 -16.71
N SER A 15 2.93 -3.83 -16.63
CA SER A 15 3.97 -3.35 -17.54
C SER A 15 4.62 -4.55 -18.23
N PRO A 16 4.23 -4.83 -19.49
CA PRO A 16 4.79 -5.97 -20.23
C PRO A 16 6.27 -5.77 -20.54
N SER A 17 7.00 -6.87 -20.67
CA SER A 17 8.39 -6.90 -21.12
C SER A 17 8.47 -7.18 -22.62
N GLU A 18 9.41 -6.56 -23.32
CA GLU A 18 9.64 -6.77 -24.78
C GLU A 18 10.04 -8.21 -25.14
N ILE A 19 10.62 -8.94 -24.17
CA ILE A 19 11.06 -10.34 -24.35
C ILE A 19 10.08 -11.37 -23.76
N GLY A 20 8.82 -10.94 -23.52
CA GLY A 20 7.78 -11.74 -22.90
C GLY A 20 7.75 -11.66 -21.38
N GLY A 21 6.56 -11.87 -20.80
CA GLY A 21 6.31 -11.68 -19.37
C GLY A 21 6.09 -10.22 -18.99
N TYR A 22 6.30 -9.90 -17.71
CA TYR A 22 6.01 -8.58 -17.15
C TYR A 22 7.22 -8.03 -16.41
N LYS A 23 7.42 -6.71 -16.51
CA LYS A 23 8.36 -5.94 -15.67
C LYS A 23 7.75 -5.68 -14.30
N GLU A 24 6.45 -5.37 -14.29
CA GLU A 24 5.67 -5.08 -13.09
C GLU A 24 4.22 -5.50 -13.30
N VAL A 25 3.60 -6.02 -12.24
CA VAL A 25 2.15 -6.31 -12.20
C VAL A 25 1.61 -5.89 -10.84
N VAL A 26 0.51 -5.15 -10.85
CA VAL A 26 -0.21 -4.75 -9.64
C VAL A 26 -1.59 -5.40 -9.66
N LEU A 27 -1.84 -6.20 -8.62
CA LEU A 27 -3.09 -6.94 -8.43
C LEU A 27 -3.79 -6.46 -7.16
N ARG A 28 -5.10 -6.30 -7.23
CA ARG A 28 -5.95 -6.12 -6.06
C ARG A 28 -6.60 -7.46 -5.72
N VAL A 29 -6.47 -7.90 -4.48
CA VAL A 29 -7.09 -9.13 -4.00
C VAL A 29 -8.07 -8.79 -2.88
N VAL A 30 -9.34 -9.18 -3.07
CA VAL A 30 -10.43 -8.89 -2.14
C VAL A 30 -11.02 -10.19 -1.62
N GLY A 31 -11.19 -10.28 -0.32
CA GLY A 31 -11.84 -11.42 0.33
C GLY A 31 -11.46 -11.58 1.80
N PRO A 32 -12.13 -12.48 2.50
CA PRO A 32 -11.91 -12.68 3.92
C PRO A 32 -10.46 -13.15 4.18
N ARG A 33 -9.78 -12.48 5.10
CA ARG A 33 -8.38 -12.79 5.49
C ARG A 33 -7.35 -12.75 4.36
N ALA A 34 -7.64 -12.09 3.22
CA ALA A 34 -6.75 -12.03 2.06
C ALA A 34 -5.33 -11.58 2.45
N TYR A 35 -5.20 -10.47 3.20
CA TYR A 35 -3.90 -9.99 3.68
C TYR A 35 -3.21 -11.01 4.62
N GLY A 36 -3.96 -11.64 5.53
CA GLY A 36 -3.43 -12.65 6.46
C GLY A 36 -2.84 -13.90 5.78
N LEU A 37 -3.38 -14.24 4.61
CA LEU A 37 -2.90 -15.36 3.78
C LEU A 37 -1.71 -14.94 2.91
N LEU A 38 -1.80 -13.81 2.23
CA LEU A 38 -0.85 -13.40 1.19
C LEU A 38 0.36 -12.63 1.73
N ARG A 39 0.30 -12.06 2.94
CA ARG A 39 1.41 -11.28 3.53
C ARG A 39 2.73 -12.04 3.56
N PHE A 40 2.71 -13.37 3.59
CA PHE A 40 3.89 -14.23 3.59
C PHE A 40 4.58 -14.28 2.23
N GLU A 41 3.96 -13.76 1.17
CA GLU A 41 4.56 -13.66 -0.15
C GLU A 41 5.43 -12.40 -0.32
N SER A 42 5.38 -11.44 0.64
CA SER A 42 6.24 -10.25 0.61
C SER A 42 7.71 -10.63 0.80
N GLY A 43 8.55 -10.21 -0.15
CA GLY A 43 10.00 -10.40 -0.11
C GLY A 43 10.62 -10.72 -1.46
N GLY A 44 11.89 -11.10 -1.45
CA GLY A 44 12.65 -11.50 -2.63
C GLY A 44 12.43 -12.96 -3.00
N HIS A 45 12.01 -13.23 -4.23
CA HIS A 45 11.82 -14.58 -4.78
C HIS A 45 12.90 -14.86 -5.83
N ARG A 46 13.70 -15.90 -5.60
CA ARG A 46 14.77 -16.32 -6.49
C ARG A 46 14.33 -17.48 -7.38
N VAL A 47 14.52 -17.35 -8.67
CA VAL A 47 14.19 -18.37 -9.65
C VAL A 47 15.46 -18.91 -10.33
N GLN A 48 15.60 -20.22 -10.38
CA GLN A 48 16.67 -20.95 -11.08
C GLN A 48 16.03 -21.77 -12.19
N ARG A 49 16.26 -21.38 -13.44
CA ARG A 49 15.73 -22.07 -14.62
C ARG A 49 16.68 -21.92 -15.81
N VAL A 50 16.51 -22.76 -16.82
CA VAL A 50 17.09 -22.56 -18.15
C VAL A 50 16.12 -21.65 -18.92
N PRO A 51 16.49 -20.39 -19.28
CA PRO A 51 15.63 -19.53 -20.06
C PRO A 51 15.42 -20.06 -21.48
N ALA A 52 14.32 -19.67 -22.12
CA ALA A 52 14.06 -20.04 -23.53
C ALA A 52 15.10 -19.48 -24.52
N THR A 53 15.81 -18.41 -24.14
CA THR A 53 16.86 -17.77 -24.92
C THR A 53 18.24 -18.41 -24.73
N GLU A 54 18.38 -19.37 -23.81
CA GLU A 54 19.64 -20.06 -23.55
C GLU A 54 19.81 -21.30 -24.44
N THR A 55 20.82 -21.27 -25.30
CA THR A 55 21.09 -22.34 -26.27
C THR A 55 21.99 -23.47 -25.73
N GLN A 56 22.75 -23.22 -24.67
CA GLN A 56 23.72 -24.18 -24.11
C GLN A 56 23.17 -24.89 -22.84
N GLY A 57 21.90 -24.73 -22.52
CA GLY A 57 21.29 -25.42 -21.37
C GLY A 57 21.78 -24.94 -20.00
N ARG A 58 22.42 -23.78 -19.89
CA ARG A 58 22.92 -23.24 -18.62
C ARG A 58 21.78 -22.73 -17.75
N ILE A 59 21.85 -23.05 -16.47
CA ILE A 59 20.88 -22.55 -15.47
C ILE A 59 21.19 -21.10 -15.16
N HIS A 60 20.19 -20.23 -15.37
CA HIS A 60 20.27 -18.83 -14.99
C HIS A 60 19.50 -18.59 -13.69
N THR A 61 19.99 -17.64 -12.91
CA THR A 61 19.34 -17.18 -11.68
C THR A 61 18.75 -15.80 -11.90
N SER A 62 17.44 -15.68 -11.72
CA SER A 62 16.72 -14.41 -11.71
C SER A 62 16.05 -14.20 -10.35
N ALA A 63 15.66 -12.97 -10.08
CA ALA A 63 14.93 -12.63 -8.88
C ALA A 63 13.76 -11.70 -9.24
N CYS A 64 12.66 -11.80 -8.50
CA CYS A 64 11.60 -10.82 -8.49
C CYS A 64 11.27 -10.46 -7.04
N THR A 65 10.74 -9.27 -6.85
CA THR A 65 10.32 -8.78 -5.54
C THR A 65 8.80 -8.72 -5.51
N VAL A 66 8.21 -9.24 -4.45
CA VAL A 66 6.77 -9.19 -4.19
C VAL A 66 6.52 -8.30 -3.00
N ALA A 67 5.56 -7.38 -3.13
CA ALA A 67 5.08 -6.53 -2.05
C ALA A 67 3.60 -6.76 -1.83
N VAL A 68 3.22 -7.22 -0.65
CA VAL A 68 1.81 -7.37 -0.25
C VAL A 68 1.51 -6.32 0.79
N MET A 69 0.54 -5.45 0.48
CA MET A 69 0.15 -4.34 1.35
C MET A 69 -1.36 -4.39 1.59
N PRO A 70 -1.82 -4.09 2.81
CA PRO A 70 -3.24 -3.87 3.03
C PRO A 70 -3.67 -2.60 2.28
N GLU A 71 -4.83 -2.65 1.64
CA GLU A 71 -5.44 -1.44 1.09
C GLU A 71 -6.02 -0.62 2.26
N PRO A 72 -5.67 0.67 2.40
CA PRO A 72 -6.25 1.48 3.44
C PRO A 72 -7.75 1.67 3.17
N ASP A 73 -8.56 1.57 4.21
CA ASP A 73 -9.99 1.88 4.10
C ASP A 73 -10.16 3.34 3.67
N GLU A 74 -10.74 3.57 2.49
CA GLU A 74 -11.08 4.91 1.98
C GLU A 74 -12.15 5.61 2.83
N SER A 75 -12.78 4.89 3.76
CA SER A 75 -13.93 5.34 4.54
C SER A 75 -13.63 6.28 5.69
N GLN A 76 -12.40 6.68 5.93
CA GLN A 76 -12.11 7.75 6.87
C GLN A 76 -12.17 9.11 6.16
N ALA A 77 -13.37 9.47 5.66
CA ALA A 77 -13.70 10.87 5.46
C ALA A 77 -13.46 11.57 6.81
N ILE A 78 -12.51 12.49 6.84
CA ILE A 78 -12.19 13.23 8.05
C ILE A 78 -13.43 14.05 8.39
N GLU A 79 -14.17 13.63 9.40
CA GLU A 79 -15.26 14.42 9.95
C GLU A 79 -14.65 15.59 10.74
N ILE A 80 -14.76 16.80 10.18
CA ILE A 80 -14.32 18.00 10.87
C ILE A 80 -15.44 18.46 11.79
N ASN A 81 -15.19 18.45 13.09
CA ASN A 81 -16.14 19.00 14.06
C ASN A 81 -16.26 20.52 13.88
N PRO A 82 -17.47 21.06 13.66
CA PRO A 82 -17.66 22.50 13.54
C PRO A 82 -17.16 23.32 14.74
N ALA A 83 -17.10 22.73 15.93
CA ALA A 83 -16.59 23.39 17.13
C ALA A 83 -15.07 23.64 17.08
N ASP A 84 -14.34 22.90 16.26
CA ASP A 84 -12.89 23.04 16.06
C ASP A 84 -12.52 24.05 14.99
N LEU A 85 -13.53 24.74 14.42
CA LEU A 85 -13.34 25.72 13.37
C LEU A 85 -13.50 27.12 13.89
N ARG A 86 -12.53 28.01 13.64
CA ARG A 86 -12.64 29.41 13.77
C ARG A 86 -12.86 30.03 12.40
N ILE A 87 -13.96 30.75 12.22
CA ILE A 87 -14.34 31.38 10.96
C ILE A 87 -14.29 32.92 11.14
N ASP A 88 -13.35 33.51 10.41
CA ASP A 88 -13.18 34.98 10.39
C ASP A 88 -13.61 35.50 9.02
N THR A 89 -14.35 36.59 9.01
CA THR A 89 -14.76 37.32 7.80
C THR A 89 -13.98 38.62 7.70
N TYR A 90 -13.57 38.98 6.49
CA TYR A 90 -12.81 40.21 6.27
C TYR A 90 -13.10 40.78 4.87
N ARG A 91 -12.64 42.01 4.64
CA ARG A 91 -12.79 42.67 3.34
C ARG A 91 -11.85 42.07 2.32
N ALA A 92 -12.37 41.67 1.16
CA ALA A 92 -11.57 41.20 0.07
C ALA A 92 -10.61 42.31 -0.42
N SER A 93 -9.36 41.95 -0.69
CA SER A 93 -8.37 42.85 -1.29
C SER A 93 -8.26 42.55 -2.77
N GLY A 94 -8.41 43.55 -3.64
CA GLY A 94 -8.25 43.39 -5.10
C GLY A 94 -8.77 44.60 -5.87
N ALA A 95 -8.49 44.65 -7.17
CA ALA A 95 -9.01 45.65 -8.10
C ALA A 95 -10.51 45.41 -8.27
N GLY A 96 -11.34 46.23 -7.62
CA GLY A 96 -12.80 46.14 -7.69
C GLY A 96 -13.47 47.42 -7.22
N GLY A 97 -14.71 47.63 -7.67
CA GLY A 97 -15.48 48.82 -7.38
C GLY A 97 -15.94 48.90 -5.92
N GLN A 98 -16.80 49.87 -5.63
CA GLN A 98 -17.25 50.24 -4.29
C GLN A 98 -17.80 49.09 -3.40
N HIS A 99 -18.29 48.00 -4.00
CA HIS A 99 -18.83 46.84 -3.29
C HIS A 99 -17.73 46.04 -2.55
N ILE A 100 -16.55 45.84 -3.16
CA ILE A 100 -15.44 45.08 -2.58
C ILE A 100 -14.87 45.76 -1.34
N ASN A 101 -14.88 47.10 -1.31
CA ASN A 101 -14.32 47.87 -0.21
C ASN A 101 -15.27 48.08 0.97
N LYS A 102 -16.57 47.73 0.81
CA LYS A 102 -17.58 47.94 1.84
C LYS A 102 -18.13 46.67 2.48
N THR A 103 -17.92 45.49 1.85
CA THR A 103 -18.54 44.22 2.28
C THR A 103 -17.49 43.23 2.71
N ASP A 104 -17.66 42.61 3.89
CA ASP A 104 -16.80 41.55 4.40
C ASP A 104 -17.16 40.20 3.72
N SER A 105 -16.84 40.10 2.43
CA SER A 105 -17.16 38.93 1.61
C SER A 105 -16.08 37.82 1.65
N ALA A 106 -14.85 38.17 2.01
CA ALA A 106 -13.78 37.19 2.16
C ALA A 106 -13.90 36.36 3.45
N VAL A 107 -13.60 35.12 3.38
CA VAL A 107 -13.70 34.17 4.51
C VAL A 107 -12.39 33.46 4.73
N ARG A 108 -11.94 33.43 5.99
CA ARG A 108 -10.82 32.64 6.48
C ARG A 108 -11.34 31.61 7.47
N ILE A 109 -11.02 30.35 7.27
CA ILE A 109 -11.38 29.27 8.19
C ILE A 109 -10.08 28.66 8.74
N THR A 110 -9.98 28.62 10.05
CA THR A 110 -8.85 28.03 10.75
C THR A 110 -9.32 26.80 11.51
N HIS A 111 -8.71 25.66 11.25
CA HIS A 111 -8.90 24.45 12.05
C HIS A 111 -7.98 24.50 13.26
N ILE A 112 -8.54 24.71 14.44
CA ILE A 112 -7.81 24.98 15.69
C ILE A 112 -6.82 23.86 16.05
N PRO A 113 -7.20 22.56 16.01
CA PRO A 113 -6.31 21.47 16.43
C PRO A 113 -5.08 21.30 15.55
N THR A 114 -5.18 21.55 14.24
CA THR A 114 -4.07 21.36 13.28
C THR A 114 -3.38 22.68 12.90
N GLY A 115 -3.97 23.81 13.22
CA GLY A 115 -3.50 25.13 12.78
C GLY A 115 -3.64 25.37 11.27
N THR A 116 -4.32 24.48 10.54
CA THR A 116 -4.51 24.61 9.09
C THR A 116 -5.48 25.75 8.78
N VAL A 117 -5.09 26.62 7.85
CA VAL A 117 -5.88 27.79 7.45
C VAL A 117 -6.25 27.68 5.98
N ALA A 118 -7.49 27.99 5.65
CA ALA A 118 -7.97 28.15 4.28
C ALA A 118 -8.70 29.48 4.11
N GLU A 119 -8.43 30.18 3.02
CA GLU A 119 -9.02 31.48 2.70
C GLU A 119 -9.67 31.42 1.32
N CYS A 120 -10.78 32.13 1.17
CA CYS A 120 -11.42 32.33 -0.12
C CYS A 120 -12.02 33.73 -0.20
N GLN A 121 -11.71 34.42 -1.32
CA GLN A 121 -12.22 35.78 -1.61
C GLN A 121 -12.69 35.93 -3.06
N ASP A 122 -12.91 34.81 -3.77
CA ASP A 122 -13.14 34.79 -5.23
C ASP A 122 -14.54 35.30 -5.61
N ASP A 123 -15.52 35.17 -4.72
CA ASP A 123 -16.93 35.51 -5.01
C ASP A 123 -17.38 36.71 -4.17
N ARG A 124 -18.39 37.39 -4.69
CA ARG A 124 -19.08 38.47 -3.94
C ARG A 124 -19.94 37.96 -2.79
N SER A 125 -20.29 36.65 -2.83
CA SER A 125 -21.11 35.99 -1.82
C SER A 125 -20.24 35.35 -0.74
N GLN A 126 -20.39 35.84 0.50
CA GLN A 126 -19.73 35.27 1.68
C GLN A 126 -20.03 33.77 1.86
N HIS A 127 -21.28 33.35 1.59
CA HIS A 127 -21.68 31.94 1.70
C HIS A 127 -20.93 31.03 0.71
N ARG A 128 -20.73 31.52 -0.53
CA ARG A 128 -19.97 30.78 -1.54
C ARG A 128 -18.48 30.69 -1.18
N ASN A 129 -17.91 31.80 -0.70
CA ASN A 129 -16.54 31.84 -0.23
C ASN A 129 -16.34 30.92 0.98
N ARG A 130 -17.30 30.87 1.91
CA ARG A 130 -17.27 29.94 3.05
C ARG A 130 -17.31 28.49 2.60
N ALA A 131 -18.17 28.12 1.65
CA ALA A 131 -18.25 26.76 1.13
C ALA A 131 -16.96 26.35 0.43
N LYS A 132 -16.39 27.24 -0.41
CA LYS A 132 -15.08 26.97 -1.05
C LYS A 132 -13.93 26.89 -0.05
N ALA A 133 -13.84 27.79 0.91
CA ALA A 133 -12.83 27.76 1.95
C ALA A 133 -12.91 26.45 2.76
N MET A 134 -14.11 25.96 3.07
CA MET A 134 -14.32 24.68 3.73
C MET A 134 -13.79 23.50 2.90
N GLN A 135 -14.10 23.47 1.59
CA GLN A 135 -13.60 22.42 0.71
C GLN A 135 -12.06 22.41 0.64
N VAL A 136 -11.45 23.58 0.54
CA VAL A 136 -9.98 23.72 0.54
C VAL A 136 -9.39 23.28 1.87
N LEU A 137 -10.03 23.62 3.00
CA LEU A 137 -9.60 23.21 4.33
C LEU A 137 -9.61 21.69 4.48
N VAL A 138 -10.73 21.05 4.12
CA VAL A 138 -10.87 19.58 4.14
C VAL A 138 -9.76 18.91 3.32
N ALA A 139 -9.53 19.39 2.08
CA ALA A 139 -8.49 18.84 1.21
C ALA A 139 -7.09 19.00 1.82
N ARG A 140 -6.77 20.15 2.42
CA ARG A 140 -5.47 20.38 3.09
C ARG A 140 -5.26 19.47 4.32
N ILE A 141 -6.31 19.27 5.12
CA ILE A 141 -6.24 18.39 6.29
C ILE A 141 -6.06 16.94 5.83
N GLN A 142 -6.79 16.48 4.82
CA GLN A 142 -6.64 15.15 4.23
C GLN A 142 -5.24 14.93 3.67
N GLU A 143 -4.68 15.91 2.97
CA GLU A 143 -3.33 15.86 2.44
C GLU A 143 -2.27 15.80 3.56
N ALA A 144 -2.42 16.62 4.60
CA ALA A 144 -1.54 16.61 5.76
C ALA A 144 -1.57 15.26 6.50
N GLU A 145 -2.75 14.67 6.67
CA GLU A 145 -2.90 13.32 7.25
C GLU A 145 -2.27 12.24 6.36
N ARG A 146 -2.47 12.31 5.05
CA ARG A 146 -1.84 11.39 4.09
C ARG A 146 -0.32 11.49 4.17
N ASN A 147 0.22 12.70 4.20
CA ASN A 147 1.66 12.96 4.30
C ASN A 147 2.26 12.49 5.63
N LYS A 148 1.50 12.53 6.73
CA LYS A 148 1.93 11.95 8.01
C LYS A 148 1.95 10.42 7.99
N ARG A 149 1.00 9.78 7.30
CA ARG A 149 0.92 8.31 7.18
C ARG A 149 1.94 7.75 6.17
N ALA A 150 2.23 8.48 5.12
CA ALA A 150 3.13 8.06 4.04
C ALA A 150 4.51 7.54 4.50
N PRO A 151 5.23 8.16 5.47
CA PRO A 151 6.50 7.62 5.96
C PRO A 151 6.35 6.30 6.71
N ALA A 152 5.27 6.13 7.48
CA ALA A 152 5.00 4.88 8.19
C ALA A 152 4.64 3.76 7.21
N GLU A 153 3.85 4.06 6.18
CA GLU A 153 3.53 3.14 5.10
C GLU A 153 4.79 2.79 4.28
N ALA A 154 5.65 3.77 3.99
CA ALA A 154 6.91 3.54 3.31
C ALA A 154 7.86 2.65 4.13
N ALA A 155 7.95 2.86 5.44
CA ALA A 155 8.71 2.02 6.35
C ALA A 155 8.14 0.58 6.40
N GLN A 156 6.82 0.42 6.39
CA GLN A 156 6.18 -0.89 6.30
C GLN A 156 6.43 -1.59 4.95
N ARG A 157 6.62 -0.84 3.87
CA ARG A 157 7.01 -1.37 2.56
C ARG A 157 8.44 -1.89 2.57
N THR A 158 9.36 -1.10 3.11
CA THR A 158 10.80 -1.39 3.02
C THR A 158 11.21 -2.58 3.89
N GLY A 159 10.60 -2.79 5.05
CA GLY A 159 10.94 -3.88 5.98
C GLY A 159 10.71 -5.28 5.41
N PRO A 160 9.51 -5.62 4.89
CA PRO A 160 9.23 -6.96 4.34
C PRO A 160 9.83 -7.23 2.96
N ILE A 161 10.13 -6.18 2.19
CA ILE A 161 10.54 -6.30 0.78
C ILE A 161 12.04 -6.59 0.65
N GLY A 162 12.84 -6.19 1.66
CA GLY A 162 14.30 -6.29 1.60
C GLY A 162 14.92 -5.37 0.55
N SER A 163 16.21 -5.55 0.27
CA SER A 163 16.96 -4.70 -0.68
C SER A 163 16.67 -5.03 -2.16
N GLY A 164 15.93 -6.12 -2.46
CA GLY A 164 15.78 -6.64 -3.82
C GLY A 164 17.03 -7.36 -4.36
N ASP A 165 18.07 -7.49 -3.55
CA ASP A 165 19.27 -8.23 -3.92
C ASP A 165 18.98 -9.75 -3.98
N ARG A 166 19.71 -10.46 -4.86
CA ARG A 166 19.64 -11.93 -5.00
C ARG A 166 20.03 -12.69 -3.73
N SER A 167 20.76 -12.06 -2.84
CA SER A 167 21.11 -12.57 -1.52
C SER A 167 19.97 -12.53 -0.52
N ASP A 168 19.10 -11.51 -0.65
CA ASP A 168 18.01 -11.22 0.29
C ASP A 168 16.71 -11.92 -0.16
N ARG A 169 16.78 -13.25 -0.23
CA ARG A 169 15.69 -14.10 -0.71
C ARG A 169 14.93 -14.75 0.43
N ILE A 170 13.61 -14.69 0.37
CA ILE A 170 12.75 -15.49 1.25
C ILE A 170 12.52 -16.89 0.71
N ARG A 171 12.48 -17.04 -0.64
CA ARG A 171 12.12 -18.29 -1.30
C ARG A 171 12.96 -18.53 -2.56
N THR A 172 13.23 -19.80 -2.85
CA THR A 172 13.92 -20.23 -4.08
C THR A 172 13.08 -21.26 -4.82
N TYR A 173 12.90 -21.03 -6.12
CA TYR A 173 12.22 -21.90 -7.08
C TYR A 173 13.27 -22.51 -8.00
N ASN A 174 13.54 -23.81 -7.86
CA ASN A 174 14.53 -24.52 -8.65
C ASN A 174 13.82 -25.45 -9.64
N TYR A 175 13.70 -25.00 -10.89
CA TYR A 175 12.98 -25.73 -11.94
C TYR A 175 13.66 -27.04 -12.32
N PRO A 176 15.02 -27.11 -12.53
CA PRO A 176 15.70 -28.36 -12.84
C PRO A 176 15.50 -29.46 -11.80
N GLN A 177 15.30 -29.08 -10.53
CA GLN A 177 15.08 -30.04 -9.45
C GLN A 177 13.60 -30.19 -9.06
N GLY A 178 12.68 -29.47 -9.71
CA GLY A 178 11.26 -29.45 -9.35
C GLY A 178 11.00 -29.03 -7.88
N ARG A 179 11.89 -28.20 -7.32
CA ARG A 179 11.98 -27.92 -5.89
C ARG A 179 11.68 -26.46 -5.56
N LEU A 180 10.83 -26.25 -4.53
CA LEU A 180 10.66 -24.98 -3.85
C LEU A 180 11.33 -25.07 -2.46
N THR A 181 12.06 -24.03 -2.06
CA THR A 181 12.62 -23.91 -0.71
C THR A 181 12.24 -22.56 -0.12
N ASP A 182 11.55 -22.54 1.01
CA ASP A 182 11.32 -21.34 1.82
C ASP A 182 12.40 -21.25 2.90
N HIS A 183 13.23 -20.22 2.82
CA HIS A 183 14.42 -20.09 3.67
C HIS A 183 14.09 -19.59 5.08
N ARG A 184 12.92 -19.00 5.30
CA ARG A 184 12.50 -18.50 6.62
C ARG A 184 12.27 -19.63 7.62
N ILE A 185 11.73 -20.75 7.14
CA ILE A 185 11.35 -21.91 7.94
C ILE A 185 12.07 -23.19 7.50
N ASN A 186 13.05 -23.09 6.60
CA ASN A 186 13.79 -24.21 6.01
C ASN A 186 12.87 -25.29 5.39
N LEU A 187 11.68 -24.89 4.90
CA LEU A 187 10.74 -25.79 4.24
C LEU A 187 11.21 -26.09 2.82
N THR A 188 11.27 -27.37 2.46
CA THR A 188 11.61 -27.82 1.09
C THR A 188 10.54 -28.77 0.58
N LEU A 189 9.96 -28.43 -0.59
CA LEU A 189 8.92 -29.22 -1.26
C LEU A 189 9.35 -29.54 -2.70
N TYR A 190 9.13 -30.79 -3.11
CA TYR A 190 9.49 -31.31 -4.46
C TYR A 190 8.25 -31.38 -5.37
N LYS A 191 7.37 -30.39 -5.31
CA LYS A 191 6.15 -30.28 -6.12
C LYS A 191 6.01 -28.90 -6.76
N LEU A 192 7.13 -28.40 -7.32
CA LEU A 192 7.19 -27.03 -7.86
C LEU A 192 6.10 -26.76 -8.91
N THR A 193 5.80 -27.71 -9.80
CA THR A 193 4.79 -27.55 -10.84
C THR A 193 3.41 -27.26 -10.23
N SER A 194 2.97 -28.08 -9.28
CA SER A 194 1.69 -27.88 -8.60
C SER A 194 1.63 -26.54 -7.85
N ILE A 195 2.74 -26.13 -7.24
CA ILE A 195 2.85 -24.84 -6.53
C ILE A 195 2.70 -23.68 -7.53
N MET A 196 3.31 -23.76 -8.71
CA MET A 196 3.17 -22.76 -9.76
C MET A 196 1.75 -22.71 -10.35
N GLU A 197 1.01 -23.80 -10.27
CA GLU A 197 -0.42 -23.88 -10.62
C GLU A 197 -1.36 -23.42 -9.50
N GLY A 198 -0.81 -23.01 -8.34
CA GLY A 198 -1.57 -22.41 -7.25
C GLY A 198 -1.71 -23.26 -5.98
N ASP A 199 -1.08 -24.44 -5.89
CA ASP A 199 -1.08 -25.26 -4.67
C ASP A 199 -0.10 -24.70 -3.61
N LEU A 200 -0.43 -23.51 -3.08
CA LEU A 200 0.36 -22.82 -2.04
C LEU A 200 -0.09 -23.15 -0.62
N GLN A 201 -1.15 -23.91 -0.44
CA GLN A 201 -1.79 -24.10 0.86
C GLN A 201 -0.83 -24.63 1.92
N GLU A 202 -0.01 -25.63 1.59
CA GLU A 202 0.96 -26.21 2.51
C GLU A 202 2.03 -25.19 2.94
N VAL A 203 2.55 -24.42 1.99
CA VAL A 203 3.56 -23.38 2.27
C VAL A 203 3.01 -22.32 3.20
N ILE A 204 1.81 -21.81 2.91
CA ILE A 204 1.15 -20.77 3.72
C ILE A 204 0.83 -21.31 5.12
N HIS A 205 0.33 -22.53 5.22
CA HIS A 205 0.00 -23.14 6.50
C HIS A 205 1.24 -23.29 7.41
N GLN A 206 2.37 -23.77 6.87
CA GLN A 206 3.61 -23.88 7.63
C GLN A 206 4.16 -22.52 8.08
N LEU A 207 4.05 -21.49 7.25
CA LEU A 207 4.42 -20.13 7.61
C LEU A 207 3.51 -19.52 8.69
N GLN A 208 2.20 -19.84 8.65
CA GLN A 208 1.26 -19.42 9.69
C GLN A 208 1.57 -20.10 11.04
N LEU A 209 1.89 -21.39 11.02
CA LEU A 209 2.28 -22.12 12.24
C LEU A 209 3.58 -21.54 12.83
N ALA A 210 4.60 -21.33 12.02
CA ALA A 210 5.85 -20.73 12.46
C ALA A 210 5.64 -19.35 13.08
N ARG A 211 4.83 -18.50 12.42
CA ARG A 211 4.49 -17.18 12.95
C ARG A 211 3.68 -17.23 14.24
N GLY A 212 2.77 -18.20 14.36
CA GLY A 212 2.02 -18.44 15.59
C GLY A 212 2.94 -18.79 16.76
N ALA A 213 3.91 -19.67 16.53
CA ALA A 213 4.90 -20.06 17.54
C ALA A 213 5.79 -18.87 17.96
N GLU A 214 6.25 -18.04 17.01
CA GLU A 214 7.01 -16.81 17.33
C GLU A 214 6.21 -15.84 18.20
N LEU A 215 4.93 -15.62 17.88
CA LEU A 215 4.06 -14.72 18.64
C LEU A 215 3.81 -15.24 20.06
N MET A 216 3.61 -16.56 20.22
CA MET A 216 3.44 -17.16 21.54
C MET A 216 4.71 -17.00 22.38
N ALA A 217 5.88 -17.28 21.82
CA ALA A 217 7.16 -17.10 22.49
C ALA A 217 7.40 -15.63 22.90
N ALA A 218 7.04 -14.67 22.04
CA ALA A 218 7.15 -13.25 22.36
C ALA A 218 6.20 -12.82 23.50
N LEU A 219 4.99 -13.37 23.57
CA LEU A 219 4.04 -13.11 24.65
C LEU A 219 4.52 -13.70 25.99
N GLU A 220 5.13 -14.87 25.98
CA GLU A 220 5.73 -15.47 27.19
C GLU A 220 6.87 -14.62 27.73
N GLN A 221 7.72 -14.11 26.86
CA GLN A 221 8.83 -13.21 27.26
C GLN A 221 8.34 -11.84 27.79
N ALA A 222 7.22 -11.33 27.30
CA ALA A 222 6.64 -10.06 27.76
C ALA A 222 5.94 -10.19 29.13
N ASN A 223 5.57 -11.40 29.53
CA ASN A 223 4.90 -11.69 30.81
C ASN A 223 5.89 -12.13 31.91
N THR A 224 7.17 -12.21 31.62
CA THR A 224 8.26 -12.52 32.56
C THR A 224 9.02 -11.26 32.93
#